data_634c93de7604951867a91fce464da722
#
_entry.id   634c93de7604951867a91fce464da722
#
_cell.length_a   1.000
_cell.length_b   1.000
_cell.length_c   1.000
_cell.angle_alpha   90.00
_cell.angle_beta   90.00
_cell.angle_gamma   90.00
#
_symmetry.space_group_name_H-M   'P 1'
#
loop_
_entity.id
_entity.type
_entity.pdbx_description
1 polymer ?
#
loop_
_entity_poly.entity_id
_entity_poly.type
_entity_poly.pdbx_seq_one_letter_code
_entity_poly.pdbx_strand_id
1 'polypeptide(L)'
;DTLVRRKQICALYASSLKQKSWAILPLLSSADTESSYHLFALRIKGIQEEQRDRIMQKIFDQDVSVNVHFIPVPMMSFYKGLGYRISDYPVTLSLYENEISLPLFYDLTDDQVNTVIRALVNAVESEL
;
A
#
# COMPACT_ATOMS: atom_id res chain seq x y z
N ASP A 1 22.98 6.26 -4.91
CA ASP A 1 22.09 5.86 -5.99
C ASP A 1 20.67 5.70 -5.42
N THR A 2 19.71 6.42 -6.00
CA THR A 2 18.31 6.47 -5.56
C THR A 2 17.61 5.11 -5.63
N LEU A 3 17.96 4.27 -6.61
CA LEU A 3 17.41 2.93 -6.77
C LEU A 3 17.87 2.01 -5.62
N VAL A 4 19.16 2.05 -5.29
CA VAL A 4 19.72 1.24 -4.19
C VAL A 4 19.03 1.59 -2.87
N ARG A 5 18.86 2.89 -2.59
CA ARG A 5 18.19 3.32 -1.36
C ARG A 5 16.73 2.87 -1.30
N ARG A 6 15.96 3.03 -2.37
CA ARG A 6 14.56 2.57 -2.43
C ARG A 6 14.45 1.05 -2.26
N LYS A 7 15.38 0.29 -2.84
CA LYS A 7 15.48 -1.17 -2.64
C LYS A 7 15.69 -1.53 -1.16
N GLN A 8 16.58 -0.81 -0.47
CA GLN A 8 16.82 -1.00 0.97
C GLN A 8 15.56 -0.72 1.81
N ILE A 9 14.86 0.40 1.54
CA ILE A 9 13.61 0.74 2.22
C ILE A 9 12.56 -0.36 2.00
N CYS A 10 12.38 -0.82 0.77
CA CYS A 10 11.46 -1.93 0.46
C CYS A 10 11.82 -3.21 1.21
N ALA A 11 13.11 -3.51 1.35
CA ALA A 11 13.57 -4.67 2.12
C ALA A 11 13.27 -4.53 3.63
N LEU A 12 13.40 -3.32 4.20
CA LEU A 12 13.02 -3.04 5.58
C LEU A 12 11.50 -3.24 5.80
N TYR A 13 10.66 -2.69 4.93
CA TYR A 13 9.22 -2.93 4.98
C TYR A 13 8.88 -4.43 4.87
N ALA A 14 9.42 -5.11 3.87
CA ALA A 14 9.14 -6.52 3.64
C ALA A 14 9.59 -7.39 4.82
N SER A 15 10.78 -7.17 5.38
CA SER A 15 11.29 -7.94 6.51
C SER A 15 10.46 -7.75 7.78
N SER A 16 9.96 -6.52 8.01
CA SER A 16 9.17 -6.19 9.20
C SER A 16 7.72 -6.68 9.10
N LEU A 17 7.18 -6.75 7.89
CA LEU A 17 5.76 -7.08 7.67
C LEU A 17 5.51 -8.54 7.30
N LYS A 18 6.54 -9.29 6.87
CA LYS A 18 6.38 -10.69 6.40
C LYS A 18 5.78 -11.66 7.43
N GLN A 19 5.88 -11.36 8.71
CA GLN A 19 5.32 -12.19 9.79
C GLN A 19 3.88 -11.79 10.18
N LYS A 20 3.37 -10.70 9.62
CA LYS A 20 2.00 -10.25 9.88
C LYS A 20 1.03 -11.03 9.00
N SER A 21 0.13 -11.80 9.60
CA SER A 21 -0.82 -12.67 8.89
C SER A 21 -1.79 -11.92 7.98
N TRP A 22 -2.01 -10.66 8.28
CA TRP A 22 -2.85 -9.76 7.49
C TRP A 22 -2.13 -9.09 6.31
N ALA A 23 -0.78 -9.10 6.27
CA ALA A 23 -0.01 -8.40 5.24
C ALA A 23 0.14 -9.24 3.97
N ILE A 24 -0.21 -8.65 2.83
CA ILE A 24 0.08 -9.18 1.50
C ILE A 24 1.11 -8.26 0.86
N LEU A 25 2.35 -8.71 0.81
CA LEU A 25 3.48 -7.92 0.33
C LEU A 25 3.48 -7.85 -1.21
N PRO A 26 3.94 -6.73 -1.80
CA PRO A 26 4.15 -6.67 -3.24
C PRO A 26 5.28 -7.61 -3.68
N LEU A 27 5.15 -8.19 -4.86
CA LEU A 27 6.23 -8.94 -5.50
C LEU A 27 7.29 -7.96 -6.00
N LEU A 28 8.42 -7.88 -5.31
CA LEU A 28 9.50 -6.94 -5.64
C LEU A 28 10.54 -7.52 -6.60
N SER A 29 10.70 -8.84 -6.61
CA SER A 29 11.60 -9.55 -7.53
C SER A 29 11.20 -11.00 -7.69
N SER A 30 11.54 -11.57 -8.85
CA SER A 30 11.42 -12.99 -9.17
C SER A 30 12.68 -13.46 -9.91
N ALA A 31 12.65 -14.69 -10.47
CA ALA A 31 13.77 -15.19 -11.27
C ALA A 31 14.04 -14.31 -12.51
N ASP A 32 12.99 -13.74 -13.09
CA ASP A 32 13.04 -13.05 -14.39
C ASP A 32 12.71 -11.56 -14.33
N THR A 33 12.31 -11.04 -13.16
CA THR A 33 11.86 -9.65 -13.02
C THR A 33 12.38 -9.00 -11.76
N GLU A 34 12.64 -7.70 -11.84
CA GLU A 34 12.97 -6.85 -10.71
C GLU A 34 12.16 -5.56 -10.77
N SER A 35 11.60 -5.15 -9.63
CA SER A 35 10.86 -3.89 -9.48
C SER A 35 11.77 -2.68 -9.68
N SER A 36 11.22 -1.58 -10.17
CA SER A 36 11.87 -0.26 -10.11
C SER A 36 11.87 0.34 -8.70
N TYR A 37 11.25 -0.34 -7.73
CA TYR A 37 11.09 0.14 -6.35
C TYR A 37 10.52 1.56 -6.29
N HIS A 38 9.53 1.84 -7.14
CA HIS A 38 8.86 3.14 -7.18
C HIS A 38 7.76 3.25 -6.12
N LEU A 39 6.99 2.17 -5.94
CA LEU A 39 5.92 2.07 -4.95
C LEU A 39 6.11 0.84 -4.08
N PHE A 40 5.68 0.93 -2.81
CA PHE A 40 5.45 -0.22 -1.95
C PHE A 40 3.95 -0.32 -1.67
N ALA A 41 3.24 -0.98 -2.57
CA ALA A 41 1.80 -1.20 -2.52
C ALA A 41 1.49 -2.41 -1.61
N LEU A 42 1.31 -2.15 -0.32
CA LEU A 42 0.90 -3.15 0.66
C LEU A 42 -0.60 -3.41 0.52
N ARG A 43 -1.02 -4.66 0.56
CA ARG A 43 -2.44 -5.00 0.69
C ARG A 43 -2.72 -5.63 2.05
N ILE A 44 -3.87 -5.31 2.62
CA ILE A 44 -4.31 -5.84 3.92
C ILE A 44 -5.41 -6.88 3.66
N LYS A 45 -5.16 -8.10 4.10
CA LYS A 45 -6.05 -9.23 3.86
C LYS A 45 -7.38 -9.06 4.58
N GLY A 46 -8.48 -9.27 3.84
CA GLY A 46 -9.81 -9.42 4.42
C GLY A 46 -10.54 -8.12 4.73
N ILE A 47 -9.97 -6.97 4.35
CA ILE A 47 -10.64 -5.66 4.52
C ILE A 47 -11.24 -5.16 3.22
N GLN A 48 -12.14 -4.19 3.34
CA GLN A 48 -12.76 -3.43 2.26
C GLN A 48 -12.38 -1.94 2.36
N GLU A 49 -12.78 -1.15 1.36
CA GLU A 49 -12.43 0.26 1.21
C GLU A 49 -12.67 1.09 2.49
N GLU A 50 -13.84 0.97 3.10
CA GLU A 50 -14.18 1.74 4.31
C GLU A 50 -13.25 1.44 5.50
N GLN A 51 -12.86 0.18 5.67
CA GLN A 51 -11.94 -0.22 6.72
C GLN A 51 -10.51 0.23 6.40
N ARG A 52 -10.09 0.12 5.13
CA ARG A 52 -8.83 0.68 4.65
C ARG A 52 -8.74 2.18 4.94
N ASP A 53 -9.81 2.94 4.66
CA ASP A 53 -9.85 4.39 4.87
C ASP A 53 -9.75 4.75 6.36
N ARG A 54 -10.38 3.98 7.26
CA ARG A 54 -10.19 4.17 8.71
C ARG A 54 -8.77 3.87 9.16
N ILE A 55 -8.15 2.82 8.61
CA ILE A 55 -6.74 2.50 8.87
C ILE A 55 -5.85 3.66 8.41
N MET A 56 -6.07 4.18 7.20
CA MET A 56 -5.32 5.32 6.69
C MET A 56 -5.47 6.55 7.59
N GLN A 57 -6.69 6.86 8.05
CA GLN A 57 -6.91 7.96 8.98
C GLN A 57 -6.11 7.80 10.28
N LYS A 58 -6.10 6.59 10.86
CA LYS A 58 -5.29 6.30 12.06
C LYS A 58 -3.77 6.40 11.83
N ILE A 59 -3.31 6.17 10.60
CA ILE A 59 -1.92 6.39 10.21
C ILE A 59 -1.63 7.89 10.12
N PHE A 60 -2.52 8.67 9.50
CA PHE A 60 -2.41 10.14 9.45
C PHE A 60 -2.41 10.78 10.83
N ASP A 61 -3.20 10.28 11.76
CA ASP A 61 -3.25 10.76 13.15
C ASP A 61 -1.93 10.52 13.92
N GLN A 62 -1.01 9.74 13.35
CA GLN A 62 0.35 9.49 13.84
C GLN A 62 1.42 10.25 13.02
N ASP A 63 1.04 11.31 12.31
CA ASP A 63 1.91 12.13 11.46
C ASP A 63 2.63 11.35 10.34
N VAL A 64 2.04 10.26 9.88
CA VAL A 64 2.53 9.48 8.75
C VAL A 64 1.60 9.61 7.56
N SER A 65 2.14 9.98 6.40
CA SER A 65 1.37 10.11 5.15
C SER A 65 1.45 8.83 4.34
N VAL A 66 0.28 8.29 3.96
CA VAL A 66 0.13 7.15 3.06
C VAL A 66 -0.84 7.50 1.93
N ASN A 67 -0.90 6.66 0.90
CA ASN A 67 -1.78 6.92 -0.24
C ASN A 67 -2.35 5.61 -0.80
N VAL A 68 -3.24 5.72 -1.79
CA VAL A 68 -3.74 4.60 -2.59
C VAL A 68 -3.35 4.84 -4.05
N HIS A 69 -2.70 3.89 -4.68
CA HIS A 69 -2.31 3.96 -6.09
C HIS A 69 -2.99 2.83 -6.90
N PHE A 70 -4.10 3.07 -7.55
CA PHE A 70 -4.83 4.32 -7.76
C PHE A 70 -6.33 4.04 -7.83
N ILE A 71 -7.20 5.07 -7.79
CA ILE A 71 -8.64 4.89 -8.05
C ILE A 71 -8.80 4.19 -9.40
N PRO A 72 -9.49 3.05 -9.47
CA PRO A 72 -9.70 2.32 -10.73
C PRO A 72 -10.35 3.19 -11.81
N VAL A 73 -9.86 3.08 -13.03
CA VAL A 73 -10.36 3.86 -14.18
C VAL A 73 -11.89 3.80 -14.31
N PRO A 74 -12.57 2.63 -14.16
CA PRO A 74 -14.02 2.56 -14.21
C PRO A 74 -14.75 3.37 -13.11
N MET A 75 -14.06 3.75 -12.04
CA MET A 75 -14.63 4.56 -10.95
C MET A 75 -14.52 6.06 -11.21
N MET A 76 -13.72 6.50 -12.16
CA MET A 76 -13.57 7.91 -12.54
C MET A 76 -14.81 8.41 -13.26
N SER A 77 -15.24 9.65 -12.98
CA SER A 77 -16.49 10.23 -13.48
C SER A 77 -16.62 10.20 -15.00
N PHE A 78 -15.54 10.48 -15.71
CA PHE A 78 -15.52 10.42 -17.18
C PHE A 78 -15.87 9.02 -17.69
N TYR A 79 -15.24 7.98 -17.17
CA TYR A 79 -15.47 6.59 -17.60
C TYR A 79 -16.82 6.06 -17.15
N LYS A 80 -17.29 6.46 -15.96
CA LYS A 80 -18.69 6.20 -15.55
C LYS A 80 -19.69 6.80 -16.53
N GLY A 81 -19.43 8.01 -17.02
CA GLY A 81 -20.25 8.66 -18.05
C GLY A 81 -20.26 7.92 -19.40
N LEU A 82 -19.24 7.12 -19.71
CA LEU A 82 -19.17 6.23 -20.87
C LEU A 82 -19.82 4.86 -20.65
N GLY A 83 -20.40 4.61 -19.47
CA GLY A 83 -21.09 3.35 -19.13
C GLY A 83 -20.23 2.29 -18.46
N TYR A 84 -18.97 2.56 -18.14
CA TYR A 84 -18.13 1.63 -17.37
C TYR A 84 -18.61 1.53 -15.91
N ARG A 85 -18.64 0.32 -15.38
CA ARG A 85 -19.03 0.03 -14.01
C ARG A 85 -17.95 -0.80 -13.33
N ILE A 86 -17.57 -0.42 -12.12
CA ILE A 86 -16.53 -1.14 -11.37
C ILE A 86 -16.94 -2.59 -11.06
N SER A 87 -18.24 -2.89 -10.95
CA SER A 87 -18.77 -4.23 -10.79
C SER A 87 -18.36 -5.22 -11.89
N ASP A 88 -18.04 -4.70 -13.07
CA ASP A 88 -17.60 -5.50 -14.21
C ASP A 88 -16.09 -5.85 -14.14
N TYR A 89 -15.40 -5.31 -13.12
CA TYR A 89 -13.95 -5.47 -12.88
C TYR A 89 -13.67 -5.93 -11.44
N PRO A 90 -14.16 -7.11 -11.01
CA PRO A 90 -14.10 -7.53 -9.62
C PRO A 90 -12.67 -7.71 -9.09
N VAL A 91 -11.73 -8.13 -9.93
CA VAL A 91 -10.31 -8.26 -9.54
C VAL A 91 -9.72 -6.87 -9.25
N THR A 92 -9.97 -5.89 -10.10
CA THR A 92 -9.49 -4.51 -9.92
C THR A 92 -10.06 -3.90 -8.63
N LEU A 93 -11.37 -4.09 -8.38
CA LEU A 93 -12.01 -3.61 -7.16
C LEU A 93 -11.36 -4.24 -5.92
N SER A 94 -11.24 -5.57 -5.91
CA SER A 94 -10.63 -6.31 -4.80
C SER A 94 -9.19 -5.90 -4.49
N LEU A 95 -8.41 -5.51 -5.49
CA LEU A 95 -7.03 -5.01 -5.30
C LEU A 95 -7.03 -3.59 -4.74
N TYR A 96 -7.94 -2.74 -5.20
CA TYR A 96 -8.06 -1.35 -4.79
C TYR A 96 -8.55 -1.20 -3.34
N GLU A 97 -9.56 -1.99 -2.96
CA GLU A 97 -10.23 -1.87 -1.66
C GLU A 97 -9.30 -2.04 -0.46
N ASN A 98 -8.22 -2.79 -0.61
CA ASN A 98 -7.35 -3.17 0.50
C ASN A 98 -5.89 -2.72 0.33
N GLU A 99 -5.60 -1.88 -0.66
CA GLU A 99 -4.25 -1.39 -0.94
C GLU A 99 -3.96 -0.11 -0.16
N ILE A 100 -2.76 -0.05 0.44
CA ILE A 100 -2.15 1.16 1.02
C ILE A 100 -0.72 1.24 0.52
N SER A 101 -0.38 2.33 -0.17
CA SER A 101 0.99 2.61 -0.59
C SER A 101 1.76 3.32 0.52
N LEU A 102 2.83 2.68 0.99
CA LEU A 102 3.70 3.23 2.03
C LEU A 102 4.67 4.28 1.46
N PRO A 103 5.12 5.24 2.28
CA PRO A 103 6.12 6.23 1.86
C PRO A 103 7.38 5.57 1.33
N LEU A 104 7.81 6.01 0.14
CA LEU A 104 8.99 5.44 -0.52
C LEU A 104 9.70 6.52 -1.36
N PHE A 105 10.74 7.14 -0.79
CA PHE A 105 11.55 8.16 -1.45
C PHE A 105 13.00 8.12 -0.95
N TYR A 106 13.90 8.72 -1.70
CA TYR A 106 15.34 8.58 -1.49
C TYR A 106 15.82 9.04 -0.11
N ASP A 107 15.29 10.16 0.40
CA ASP A 107 15.75 10.77 1.66
C ASP A 107 15.08 10.17 2.90
N LEU A 108 14.20 9.16 2.74
CA LEU A 108 13.55 8.51 3.88
C LEU A 108 14.58 7.74 4.72
N THR A 109 14.76 8.16 5.97
CA THR A 109 15.72 7.53 6.89
C THR A 109 15.17 6.21 7.46
N ASP A 110 16.05 5.36 8.00
CA ASP A 110 15.62 4.09 8.62
C ASP A 110 14.73 4.33 9.84
N ASP A 111 14.97 5.40 10.62
CA ASP A 111 14.12 5.78 11.75
C ASP A 111 12.71 6.19 11.29
N GLN A 112 12.63 6.91 10.18
CA GLN A 112 11.34 7.24 9.57
C GLN A 112 10.62 6.01 9.03
N VAL A 113 11.34 5.08 8.39
CA VAL A 113 10.79 3.79 7.96
C VAL A 113 10.22 3.02 9.15
N ASN A 114 10.94 2.96 10.26
CA ASN A 114 10.47 2.31 11.50
C ASN A 114 9.24 3.01 12.09
N THR A 115 9.16 4.33 11.98
CA THR A 115 7.98 5.09 12.38
C THR A 115 6.76 4.75 11.52
N VAL A 116 6.93 4.66 10.20
CA VAL A 116 5.86 4.23 9.27
C VAL A 116 5.38 2.82 9.62
N ILE A 117 6.31 1.87 9.82
CA ILE A 117 5.97 0.48 10.18
C ILE A 117 5.16 0.43 11.47
N ARG A 118 5.59 1.16 12.51
CA ARG A 118 4.89 1.21 13.79
C ARG A 118 3.49 1.80 13.65
N ALA A 119 3.35 2.93 12.96
CA ALA A 119 2.05 3.58 12.73
C ALA A 119 1.10 2.66 11.96
N LEU A 120 1.58 2.00 10.91
CA LEU A 120 0.82 1.04 10.12
C LEU A 120 0.35 -0.14 10.97
N VAL A 121 1.27 -0.78 11.71
CA VAL A 121 0.94 -1.96 12.54
C VAL A 121 -0.09 -1.60 13.59
N ASN A 122 0.09 -0.49 14.32
CA ASN A 122 -0.86 -0.01 15.32
C ASN A 122 -2.24 0.25 14.71
N ALA A 123 -2.30 0.92 13.55
CA ALA A 123 -3.55 1.24 12.88
C ALA A 123 -4.29 -0.02 12.42
N VAL A 124 -3.59 -0.96 11.76
CA VAL A 124 -4.18 -2.21 11.25
C VAL A 124 -4.65 -3.10 12.41
N GLU A 125 -3.81 -3.35 13.41
CA GLU A 125 -4.15 -4.24 14.53
C GLU A 125 -5.26 -3.67 15.43
N SER A 126 -5.55 -2.38 15.36
CA SER A 126 -6.68 -1.77 16.05
C SER A 126 -8.00 -1.85 15.27
N GLU A 127 -7.97 -2.23 13.99
CA GLU A 127 -9.15 -2.35 13.12
C GLU A 127 -9.52 -3.81 12.81
N LEU A 128 -8.60 -4.75 12.99
CA LEU A 128 -8.85 -6.19 12.80
C LEU A 128 -9.31 -6.87 14.08
#